data_329c4b9c5af7bf84f7bf10b1c800db9f
#
_entry.id   329c4b9c5af7bf84f7bf10b1c800db9f
#
_cell.length_a   1.000
_cell.length_b   1.000
_cell.length_c   1.000
_cell.angle_alpha   90.00
_cell.angle_beta   90.00
_cell.angle_gamma   90.00
#
_symmetry.space_group_name_H-M   'P 1'
#
loop_
_entity.id
_entity.type
_entity.pdbx_description
1 polymer ?
#
loop_
_entity_poly.entity_id
_entity_poly.type
_entity_poly.pdbx_seq_one_letter_code
_entity_poly.pdbx_strand_id
1 'polypeptide(L)' 'MPNRDLEHGNQRWTVREVDARRVPGARADRCLICESGEVVRRLWEYPQNWTELDDEALWKLCDQLRR' A
#
# COMPACT_ATOMS: atom_id res chain seq x y z
N MET A 1 12.46 -0.13 6.95
CA MET A 1 11.10 -0.63 6.80
C MET A 1 10.95 -1.32 5.46
N PRO A 2 10.20 -2.42 5.37
CA PRO A 2 10.03 -3.10 4.09
C PRO A 2 9.26 -2.22 3.11
N ASN A 3 9.64 -2.30 1.86
CA ASN A 3 8.92 -1.65 0.78
C ASN A 3 8.97 -2.54 -0.45
N ARG A 4 8.04 -2.32 -1.35
CA ARG A 4 7.96 -3.06 -2.60
C ARG A 4 7.71 -2.08 -3.74
N ASP A 5 8.36 -2.34 -4.87
CA ASP A 5 8.08 -1.63 -6.12
C ASP A 5 7.41 -2.60 -7.06
N LEU A 6 6.40 -2.11 -7.78
CA LEU A 6 5.74 -2.92 -8.79
C LEU A 6 5.36 -2.05 -9.97
N GLU A 7 5.16 -2.68 -11.12
CA GLU A 7 4.70 -1.99 -12.32
C GLU A 7 3.36 -2.57 -12.73
N HIS A 8 2.42 -1.68 -13.04
CA HIS A 8 1.11 -2.08 -13.50
C HIS A 8 0.55 -0.99 -14.41
N GLY A 9 0.10 -1.38 -15.60
CA GLY A 9 -0.51 -0.43 -16.53
C GLY A 9 0.40 0.72 -16.90
N ASN A 10 1.68 0.45 -17.15
CA ASN A 10 2.69 1.44 -17.50
C ASN A 10 3.01 2.44 -16.39
N GLN A 11 2.57 2.14 -15.17
CA GLN A 11 2.90 2.97 -14.01
C GLN A 11 3.70 2.16 -13.01
N ARG A 12 4.64 2.83 -12.36
CA ARG A 12 5.39 2.24 -11.28
C ARG A 12 4.75 2.64 -9.96
N TRP A 13 4.53 1.66 -9.11
CA TRP A 13 3.95 1.84 -7.80
C TRP A 13 4.95 1.45 -6.74
N THR A 14 4.98 2.22 -5.66
CA THR A 14 5.76 1.91 -4.48
C THR A 14 4.79 1.62 -3.35
N VAL A 15 5.00 0.50 -2.66
CA VAL A 15 4.16 0.08 -1.54
C VAL A 15 5.05 -0.02 -0.31
N ARG A 16 4.66 0.66 0.76
CA ARG A 16 5.43 0.64 2.00
C ARG A 16 4.50 0.70 3.21
N GLU A 17 4.97 0.11 4.30
CA GLU A 17 4.24 0.15 5.57
C GLU A 17 4.81 1.27 6.42
N VAL A 18 3.95 2.08 7.01
CA VAL A 18 4.36 3.22 7.81
C VAL A 18 3.66 3.21 9.15
N ASP A 19 4.29 3.83 10.14
CA ASP A 19 3.71 4.05 11.45
C ASP A 19 2.61 5.11 11.32
N ALA A 20 1.42 4.78 11.78
CA ALA A 20 0.26 5.65 11.66
C ALA A 20 -0.28 6.12 13.01
N ARG A 21 0.43 5.87 14.09
CA ARG A 21 -0.07 6.20 15.43
C ARG A 21 -0.36 7.69 15.63
N ARG A 22 0.33 8.55 14.87
CA ARG A 22 0.17 9.99 14.97
C ARG A 22 -0.71 10.58 13.87
N VAL A 23 -1.27 9.73 13.02
CA VAL A 23 -2.14 10.20 11.95
C VAL A 23 -3.51 10.50 12.53
N PRO A 24 -4.06 11.72 12.38
CA PRO A 24 -5.41 12.01 12.84
C PRO A 24 -6.42 11.08 12.17
N GLY A 25 -7.30 10.49 12.98
CA GLY A 25 -8.28 9.55 12.47
C GLY A 25 -7.73 8.17 12.15
N ALA A 26 -6.52 7.87 12.61
CA ALA A 26 -5.89 6.56 12.36
C ALA A 26 -6.77 5.43 12.90
N ARG A 27 -6.89 4.36 12.11
CA ARG A 27 -7.66 3.18 12.46
C ARG A 27 -6.82 2.06 13.03
N ALA A 28 -5.50 2.19 12.94
CA ALA A 28 -4.55 1.20 13.43
C ALA A 28 -3.20 1.88 13.63
N ASP A 29 -2.28 1.16 14.26
CA ASP A 29 -0.94 1.67 14.51
C ASP A 29 -0.10 1.79 13.25
N ARG A 30 -0.45 1.06 12.21
CA ARG A 30 0.28 1.04 10.94
C ARG A 30 -0.68 1.05 9.78
N CYS A 31 -0.20 1.54 8.66
CA CYS A 31 -0.95 1.49 7.42
C CYS A 31 -0.01 1.22 6.26
N LEU A 32 -0.57 0.75 5.18
CA LEU A 32 0.16 0.50 3.95
C LEU A 32 -0.08 1.67 3.01
N ILE A 33 0.99 2.22 2.46
CA ILE A 33 0.90 3.32 1.50
C ILE A 33 1.25 2.78 0.12
N CYS A 34 0.33 2.95 -0.82
CA CYS A 34 0.55 2.64 -2.22
C CYS A 34 0.65 3.95 -2.98
N GLU A 35 1.79 4.20 -3.58
CA GLU A 35 2.07 5.49 -4.20
C GLU A 35 2.52 5.31 -5.64
N SER A 36 1.97 6.13 -6.51
CA SER A 36 2.38 6.26 -7.90
C SER A 36 2.39 7.75 -8.21
N GLY A 37 3.28 8.22 -9.04
CA GLY A 37 3.47 9.63 -9.40
C GLY A 37 2.49 10.66 -8.85
N GLU A 38 1.23 10.55 -9.20
CA GLU A 38 0.21 11.51 -8.79
C GLU A 38 -0.80 10.96 -7.79
N VAL A 39 -0.71 9.68 -7.45
CA VAL A 39 -1.72 9.01 -6.63
C VAL A 39 -1.08 8.43 -5.38
N VAL A 40 -1.70 8.69 -4.24
CA VAL A 40 -1.30 8.09 -2.97
C VAL A 40 -2.54 7.46 -2.36
N ARG A 41 -2.44 6.20 -1.99
CA ARG A 41 -3.53 5.47 -1.37
C ARG A 41 -3.06 4.88 -0.05
N ARG A 42 -3.94 4.87 0.94
CA ARG A 42 -3.64 4.35 2.25
C ARG A 42 -4.58 3.19 2.56
N LEU A 43 -4.00 2.03 2.94
CA LEU A 43 -4.77 0.87 3.37
C LEU A 43 -4.61 0.66 4.86
N TRP A 44 -5.73 0.46 5.54
CA TRP A 44 -5.73 0.14 6.96
C TRP A 44 -5.80 -1.36 7.19
N GLU A 45 -6.34 -2.11 6.24
CA GLU A 45 -6.46 -3.56 6.33
C GLU A 45 -5.69 -4.21 5.20
N TYR A 46 -4.74 -5.07 5.53
CA TYR A 46 -3.90 -5.76 4.56
C TYR A 46 -3.27 -6.97 5.24
N PRO A 47 -2.92 -8.02 4.48
CA PRO A 47 -2.29 -9.20 5.07
C PRO A 47 -0.87 -8.88 5.56
N GLN A 48 -0.46 -9.53 6.64
CA GLN A 48 0.88 -9.32 7.18
C GLN A 48 1.97 -9.77 6.23
N ASN A 49 1.66 -10.70 5.34
CA ASN A 49 2.62 -11.21 4.36
C ASN A 49 2.62 -10.42 3.05
N TRP A 50 2.19 -9.18 3.09
CA TRP A 50 2.09 -8.37 1.88
C TRP A 50 3.44 -8.25 1.14
N THR A 51 4.57 -8.33 1.86
CA THR A 51 5.88 -8.26 1.24
C THR A 51 6.20 -9.49 0.41
N GLU A 52 5.48 -10.60 0.62
CA GLU A 52 5.69 -11.86 -0.08
C GLU A 52 4.73 -12.07 -1.25
N LEU A 53 3.76 -11.17 -1.41
CA LEU A 53 2.81 -11.26 -2.51
C LEU A 53 3.50 -10.96 -3.83
N ASP A 54 3.04 -11.62 -4.90
CA ASP A 54 3.52 -11.27 -6.22
C ASP A 54 2.94 -9.91 -6.64
N ASP A 55 3.44 -9.37 -7.74
CA ASP A 55 3.05 -8.02 -8.18
C ASP A 55 1.56 -7.92 -8.47
N GLU A 56 0.97 -8.95 -9.03
CA GLU A 56 -0.45 -8.94 -9.34
C GLU A 56 -1.30 -8.92 -8.08
N ALA A 57 -0.97 -9.78 -7.11
CA ALA A 57 -1.69 -9.81 -5.84
C ALA A 57 -1.53 -8.51 -5.07
N LEU A 58 -0.33 -7.95 -5.09
CA LEU A 58 -0.06 -6.69 -4.41
C LEU A 58 -0.83 -5.54 -5.08
N TRP A 59 -0.87 -5.53 -6.40
CA TRP A 59 -1.66 -4.55 -7.14
C TRP A 59 -3.14 -4.62 -6.78
N LYS A 60 -3.68 -5.84 -6.62
CA LYS A 60 -5.08 -6.00 -6.24
C LYS A 60 -5.38 -5.40 -4.88
N LEU A 61 -4.45 -5.48 -3.95
CA LEU A 61 -4.59 -4.80 -2.66
C LEU A 61 -4.70 -3.30 -2.87
N CYS A 62 -3.80 -2.72 -3.64
CA CYS A 62 -3.79 -1.29 -3.90
C CYS A 62 -5.08 -0.85 -4.60
N ASP A 63 -5.59 -1.67 -5.50
CA ASP A 63 -6.78 -1.35 -6.27
C ASP A 63 -8.05 -1.38 -5.43
N GLN A 64 -8.07 -2.13 -4.34
CA GLN A 64 -9.26 -2.22 -3.48
C GLN A 64 -9.66 -0.87 -2.89
N LEU A 65 -8.78 0.10 -2.88
CA LEU A 65 -9.06 1.42 -2.33
C LEU A 65 -9.79 2.35 -3.27
N ARG A 66 -10.13 1.89 -4.44
CA ARG A 66 -10.84 2.71 -5.42
C ARG A 66 -12.30 3.00 -5.06
N ARG A 67 -12.77 2.45 -3.99
CA ARG A 67 -14.17 2.56 -3.60
C ARG A 67 -14.40 3.67 -2.61
#